data_92604d5c597c491ff25a6e2b0cc8b734
#
_entry.id   92604d5c597c491ff25a6e2b0cc8b734
#
_cell.length_a   1.000
_cell.length_b   1.000
_cell.length_c   1.000
_cell.angle_alpha   90.00
_cell.angle_beta   90.00
_cell.angle_gamma   90.00
#
_symmetry.space_group_name_H-M   'P 1'
#
loop_
_entity.id
_entity.type
_entity.pdbx_description
1 polymer ?
#
loop_
_entity_poly.entity_id
_entity_poly.type
_entity_poly.pdbx_seq_one_letter_code
_entity_poly.pdbx_strand_id
1 'polypeptide(L)'
;MGRLGKLIFVGLGLGPKGVSMEGLDELRSADVVYLEYYTTPHEPALLKYLQKEIGSELIIVDRAFVEDGRIILTEAGKGEKGRKVVLASLGDPMVATTHDELRARAIRLGIETKVVHAATVATAAAGSSGLHYYKFSTTITVTREEVERLGQVYHTLHQNLLKGAHTLLLLEYDTEAGEGVSPPEAIAGLLRTEENFKRGVVTDSTFALVLSRLGREDAQLAAGTFEELEKKAFGEPPHSIVIPGNLHFTESDSVSAIFGINATRVKGNSDEVLRTAQTLVPKYVAKTRRVLASVRPKLRKEYDTVVENVELYLRDAENFLANGQDELAMLSVGYAEGLIDSLTFAGVVKIDW
;
A
#
# COMPACT_ATOMS: atom_id res chain seq x y z
N MET A 1 26.81 -25.86 -25.51
CA MET A 1 25.40 -25.63 -25.20
C MET A 1 24.90 -24.56 -26.16
N GLY A 2 23.95 -24.87 -27.04
CA GLY A 2 23.31 -23.87 -27.90
C GLY A 2 22.66 -22.79 -27.04
N ARG A 3 22.70 -21.54 -27.47
CA ARG A 3 21.99 -20.46 -26.78
C ARG A 3 20.48 -20.77 -26.83
N LEU A 4 19.89 -21.08 -25.72
CA LEU A 4 18.44 -21.02 -25.54
C LEU A 4 17.99 -19.58 -25.86
N GLY A 5 16.74 -19.39 -26.32
CA GLY A 5 16.27 -18.06 -26.75
C GLY A 5 16.23 -17.03 -25.62
N LYS A 6 15.47 -15.97 -25.88
CA LYS A 6 15.39 -14.82 -24.96
C LYS A 6 13.95 -14.57 -24.53
N LEU A 7 13.76 -14.29 -23.25
CA LEU A 7 12.54 -13.73 -22.68
C LEU A 7 12.79 -12.29 -22.26
N ILE A 8 12.09 -11.33 -22.89
CA ILE A 8 12.26 -9.91 -22.65
C ILE A 8 10.99 -9.36 -22.02
N PHE A 9 11.12 -8.70 -20.90
CA PHE A 9 10.04 -8.01 -20.22
C PHE A 9 10.08 -6.55 -20.64
N VAL A 10 9.02 -6.05 -21.27
CA VAL A 10 8.98 -4.68 -21.80
C VAL A 10 7.88 -3.87 -21.14
N GLY A 11 8.25 -2.78 -20.47
CA GLY A 11 7.32 -1.79 -19.98
C GLY A 11 6.82 -0.88 -21.09
N LEU A 12 5.50 -0.68 -21.14
CA LEU A 12 4.84 0.20 -22.11
C LEU A 12 4.66 1.63 -21.60
N GLY A 13 5.00 1.87 -20.31
CA GLY A 13 4.76 3.15 -19.67
C GLY A 13 3.29 3.39 -19.34
N LEU A 14 2.93 4.63 -19.08
CA LEU A 14 1.61 4.99 -18.53
C LEU A 14 0.58 5.39 -19.59
N GLY A 15 1.00 5.60 -20.83
CA GLY A 15 0.09 6.02 -21.90
C GLY A 15 0.53 5.52 -23.28
N PRO A 16 -0.25 5.80 -24.33
CA PRO A 16 -0.03 5.23 -25.67
C PRO A 16 1.35 5.50 -26.28
N LYS A 17 2.03 6.54 -25.83
CA LYS A 17 3.39 6.92 -26.27
C LYS A 17 4.45 6.72 -25.19
N GLY A 18 4.14 5.92 -24.18
CA GLY A 18 5.00 5.72 -23.00
C GLY A 18 6.11 4.69 -23.20
N VAL A 19 6.05 3.88 -24.27
CA VAL A 19 7.08 2.90 -24.57
C VAL A 19 8.40 3.60 -24.94
N SER A 20 9.50 3.12 -24.37
CA SER A 20 10.83 3.63 -24.70
C SER A 20 11.24 3.21 -26.12
N MET A 21 12.22 3.92 -26.72
CA MET A 21 12.79 3.51 -28.02
C MET A 21 13.34 2.09 -27.96
N GLU A 22 14.04 1.73 -26.89
CA GLU A 22 14.56 0.39 -26.67
C GLU A 22 13.42 -0.64 -26.59
N GLY A 23 12.34 -0.34 -25.84
CA GLY A 23 11.16 -1.20 -25.76
C GLY A 23 10.52 -1.43 -27.12
N LEU A 24 10.41 -0.38 -27.92
CA LEU A 24 9.85 -0.48 -29.27
C LEU A 24 10.72 -1.35 -30.19
N ASP A 25 12.04 -1.24 -30.11
CA ASP A 25 12.96 -2.07 -30.90
C ASP A 25 12.89 -3.53 -30.48
N GLU A 26 12.72 -3.82 -29.18
CA GLU A 26 12.52 -5.19 -28.70
C GLU A 26 11.18 -5.76 -29.16
N LEU A 27 10.10 -4.98 -29.14
CA LEU A 27 8.78 -5.37 -29.63
C LEU A 27 8.80 -5.66 -31.15
N ARG A 28 9.42 -4.80 -31.94
CA ARG A 28 9.52 -4.94 -33.41
C ARG A 28 10.32 -6.17 -33.85
N SER A 29 11.34 -6.52 -33.10
CA SER A 29 12.26 -7.62 -33.43
C SER A 29 11.89 -8.95 -32.72
N ALA A 30 10.76 -9.00 -32.02
CA ALA A 30 10.27 -10.21 -31.36
C ALA A 30 9.72 -11.22 -32.35
N ASP A 31 9.88 -12.53 -32.07
CA ASP A 31 9.21 -13.61 -32.78
C ASP A 31 7.75 -13.77 -32.32
N VAL A 32 7.45 -13.42 -31.06
CA VAL A 32 6.12 -13.41 -30.51
C VAL A 32 6.06 -12.38 -29.35
N VAL A 33 4.95 -11.66 -29.28
CA VAL A 33 4.69 -10.69 -28.21
C VAL A 33 3.44 -11.11 -27.46
N TYR A 34 3.60 -11.38 -26.16
CA TYR A 34 2.51 -11.53 -25.22
C TYR A 34 2.24 -10.19 -24.54
N LEU A 35 1.00 -9.73 -24.56
CA LEU A 35 0.56 -8.49 -23.90
C LEU A 35 -0.31 -8.84 -22.70
N GLU A 36 0.19 -8.52 -21.52
CA GLU A 36 -0.58 -8.59 -20.28
C GLU A 36 -1.76 -7.61 -20.32
N TYR A 37 -2.96 -8.11 -19.98
CA TYR A 37 -4.20 -7.32 -20.06
C TYR A 37 -5.12 -7.58 -18.84
N TYR A 38 -4.59 -7.68 -17.64
CA TYR A 38 -5.41 -7.98 -16.46
C TYR A 38 -5.23 -7.02 -15.28
N THR A 39 -4.16 -6.23 -15.26
CA THR A 39 -3.90 -5.32 -14.13
C THR A 39 -4.37 -3.90 -14.38
N THR A 40 -4.51 -3.49 -15.64
CA THR A 40 -4.85 -2.11 -16.00
C THR A 40 -5.54 -2.09 -17.37
N PRO A 41 -6.66 -1.37 -17.52
CA PRO A 41 -7.33 -1.25 -18.81
C PRO A 41 -6.42 -0.55 -19.84
N HIS A 42 -6.23 -1.20 -20.99
CA HIS A 42 -5.48 -0.62 -22.08
C HIS A 42 -6.36 0.34 -22.90
N GLU A 43 -5.75 1.41 -23.37
CA GLU A 43 -6.42 2.28 -24.31
C GLU A 43 -6.49 1.61 -25.69
N PRO A 44 -7.63 1.71 -26.40
CA PRO A 44 -7.74 1.22 -27.79
C PRO A 44 -6.68 1.82 -28.72
N ALA A 45 -6.27 3.05 -28.48
CA ALA A 45 -5.20 3.72 -29.22
C ALA A 45 -3.84 3.04 -29.05
N LEU A 46 -3.51 2.57 -27.86
CA LEU A 46 -2.28 1.81 -27.58
C LEU A 46 -2.28 0.47 -28.34
N LEU A 47 -3.38 -0.28 -28.25
CA LEU A 47 -3.47 -1.56 -28.97
C LEU A 47 -3.30 -1.40 -30.48
N LYS A 48 -3.97 -0.40 -31.08
CA LYS A 48 -3.80 -0.08 -32.51
C LYS A 48 -2.38 0.32 -32.86
N TYR A 49 -1.74 1.12 -31.99
CA TYR A 49 -0.34 1.51 -32.16
C TYR A 49 0.59 0.30 -32.13
N LEU A 50 0.47 -0.54 -31.10
CA LEU A 50 1.29 -1.76 -30.99
C LEU A 50 1.09 -2.71 -32.16
N GLN A 51 -0.16 -2.97 -32.59
CA GLN A 51 -0.46 -3.81 -33.75
C GLN A 51 0.18 -3.30 -35.05
N LYS A 52 0.31 -1.97 -35.20
CA LYS A 52 0.97 -1.36 -36.35
C LYS A 52 2.50 -1.48 -36.29
N GLU A 53 3.07 -1.33 -35.09
CA GLU A 53 4.53 -1.28 -34.90
C GLU A 53 5.15 -2.68 -34.80
N ILE A 54 4.40 -3.67 -34.36
CA ILE A 54 4.85 -5.05 -34.14
C ILE A 54 4.67 -5.84 -35.44
N GLY A 55 5.78 -6.36 -35.97
CA GLY A 55 5.77 -7.19 -37.20
C GLY A 55 5.39 -8.65 -36.98
N SER A 56 5.32 -9.11 -35.71
CA SER A 56 4.98 -10.43 -35.27
C SER A 56 3.57 -10.51 -34.69
N GLU A 57 3.14 -11.68 -34.26
CA GLU A 57 1.86 -11.89 -33.59
C GLU A 57 1.82 -11.23 -32.22
N LEU A 58 0.79 -10.41 -31.96
CA LEU A 58 0.47 -9.82 -30.66
C LEU A 58 -0.65 -10.62 -30.01
N ILE A 59 -0.34 -11.32 -28.92
CA ILE A 59 -1.26 -12.20 -28.20
C ILE A 59 -1.58 -11.55 -26.85
N ILE A 60 -2.86 -11.23 -26.63
CA ILE A 60 -3.35 -10.74 -25.34
C ILE A 60 -3.47 -11.93 -24.39
N VAL A 61 -2.94 -11.79 -23.17
CA VAL A 61 -2.90 -12.87 -22.18
C VAL A 61 -3.46 -12.42 -20.85
N ASP A 62 -4.10 -13.35 -20.15
CA ASP A 62 -4.66 -13.18 -18.81
C ASP A 62 -3.63 -13.51 -17.70
N ARG A 63 -4.05 -13.31 -16.45
CA ARG A 63 -3.23 -13.59 -15.26
C ARG A 63 -2.82 -15.07 -15.18
N ALA A 64 -3.77 -15.98 -15.39
CA ALA A 64 -3.52 -17.43 -15.29
C ALA A 64 -2.46 -17.89 -16.29
N PHE A 65 -2.48 -17.37 -17.52
CA PHE A 65 -1.49 -17.64 -18.54
C PHE A 65 -0.08 -17.19 -18.15
N VAL A 66 0.05 -15.98 -17.60
CA VAL A 66 1.34 -15.40 -17.20
C VAL A 66 1.90 -16.10 -15.96
N GLU A 67 1.07 -16.37 -14.97
CA GLU A 67 1.46 -17.08 -13.74
C GLU A 67 1.82 -18.54 -14.00
N ASP A 68 1.08 -19.25 -14.85
CA ASP A 68 1.49 -20.56 -15.34
C ASP A 68 2.81 -20.51 -16.11
N GLY A 69 2.97 -19.58 -17.02
CA GLY A 69 4.19 -19.26 -17.76
C GLY A 69 4.78 -20.38 -18.62
N ARG A 70 4.23 -21.60 -18.59
CA ARG A 70 4.78 -22.77 -19.32
C ARG A 70 4.88 -22.52 -20.82
N ILE A 71 3.86 -21.90 -21.41
CA ILE A 71 3.84 -21.60 -22.83
C ILE A 71 4.90 -20.58 -23.18
N ILE A 72 5.00 -19.49 -22.40
CA ILE A 72 6.02 -18.43 -22.58
C ILE A 72 7.43 -19.02 -22.53
N LEU A 73 7.72 -19.83 -21.51
CA LEU A 73 9.02 -20.46 -21.31
C LEU A 73 9.33 -21.49 -22.40
N THR A 74 8.32 -22.26 -22.84
CA THR A 74 8.48 -23.23 -23.94
C THR A 74 8.76 -22.52 -25.26
N GLU A 75 8.06 -21.43 -25.57
CA GLU A 75 8.31 -20.62 -26.77
C GLU A 75 9.72 -20.03 -26.77
N ALA A 76 10.16 -19.44 -25.65
CA ALA A 76 11.51 -18.91 -25.51
C ALA A 76 12.59 -19.99 -25.65
N GLY A 77 12.29 -21.23 -25.25
CA GLY A 77 13.22 -22.38 -25.36
C GLY A 77 13.24 -23.08 -26.74
N LYS A 78 12.35 -22.73 -27.66
CA LYS A 78 12.23 -23.45 -28.94
C LYS A 78 13.36 -23.13 -29.93
N GLY A 79 13.82 -24.20 -30.63
CA GLY A 79 14.74 -24.14 -31.76
C GLY A 79 16.22 -24.09 -31.42
N GLU A 80 17.10 -24.44 -32.36
CA GLU A 80 18.55 -24.45 -32.17
C GLU A 80 19.15 -23.05 -31.90
N LYS A 81 18.48 -22.00 -32.36
CA LYS A 81 18.90 -20.60 -32.16
C LYS A 81 18.10 -19.87 -31.03
N GLY A 82 17.07 -20.56 -30.47
CA GLY A 82 16.12 -19.97 -29.55
C GLY A 82 15.22 -18.92 -30.21
N ARG A 83 14.07 -18.63 -29.60
CA ARG A 83 13.16 -17.54 -30.00
C ARG A 83 13.30 -16.32 -29.10
N LYS A 84 13.02 -15.17 -29.67
CA LYS A 84 12.90 -13.92 -28.95
C LYS A 84 11.43 -13.70 -28.58
N VAL A 85 11.11 -13.96 -27.32
CA VAL A 85 9.77 -13.80 -26.76
C VAL A 85 9.73 -12.51 -25.94
N VAL A 86 8.72 -11.67 -26.16
CA VAL A 86 8.46 -10.47 -25.36
C VAL A 86 7.21 -10.68 -24.52
N LEU A 87 7.28 -10.36 -23.22
CA LEU A 87 6.14 -10.12 -22.35
C LEU A 87 6.05 -8.62 -22.10
N ALA A 88 5.01 -7.98 -22.64
CA ALA A 88 4.76 -6.54 -22.51
C ALA A 88 3.67 -6.27 -21.46
N SER A 89 3.84 -5.23 -20.66
CA SER A 89 2.85 -4.78 -19.66
C SER A 89 2.77 -3.27 -19.58
N LEU A 90 1.62 -2.73 -19.18
CA LEU A 90 1.49 -1.31 -18.87
C LEU A 90 2.34 -0.97 -17.64
N GLY A 91 2.81 0.27 -17.57
CA GLY A 91 3.76 0.67 -16.54
C GLY A 91 5.13 0.07 -16.73
N ASP A 92 5.78 -0.28 -15.64
CA ASP A 92 7.07 -1.00 -15.61
C ASP A 92 6.82 -2.49 -15.37
N PRO A 93 7.48 -3.39 -16.10
CA PRO A 93 7.18 -4.81 -16.05
C PRO A 93 7.61 -5.53 -14.77
N MET A 94 8.29 -4.82 -13.84
CA MET A 94 8.76 -5.35 -12.56
C MET A 94 8.14 -4.65 -11.35
N VAL A 95 7.15 -3.76 -11.56
CA VAL A 95 6.50 -2.99 -10.48
C VAL A 95 5.08 -3.46 -10.28
N ALA A 96 4.75 -3.85 -9.05
CA ALA A 96 3.43 -4.34 -8.63
C ALA A 96 2.91 -5.53 -9.47
N THR A 97 3.80 -6.51 -9.71
CA THR A 97 3.52 -7.67 -10.55
C THR A 97 4.25 -8.93 -10.04
N THR A 98 3.88 -10.09 -10.57
CA THR A 98 4.50 -11.40 -10.27
C THR A 98 5.55 -11.82 -11.30
N HIS A 99 5.94 -10.97 -12.24
CA HIS A 99 6.85 -11.30 -13.35
C HIS A 99 8.25 -11.73 -12.91
N ASP A 100 8.70 -11.31 -11.71
CA ASP A 100 9.99 -11.74 -11.17
C ASP A 100 10.09 -13.26 -10.99
N GLU A 101 8.98 -13.93 -10.67
CA GLU A 101 8.93 -15.38 -10.54
C GLU A 101 9.12 -16.05 -11.90
N LEU A 102 8.41 -15.58 -12.95
CA LEU A 102 8.55 -16.07 -14.32
C LEU A 102 9.97 -15.85 -14.85
N ARG A 103 10.57 -14.68 -14.56
CA ARG A 103 11.96 -14.36 -14.89
C ARG A 103 12.93 -15.32 -14.23
N ALA A 104 12.74 -15.61 -12.95
CA ALA A 104 13.58 -16.56 -12.20
C ALA A 104 13.50 -17.97 -12.77
N ARG A 105 12.30 -18.43 -13.19
CA ARG A 105 12.13 -19.72 -13.90
C ARG A 105 12.88 -19.74 -15.23
N ALA A 106 12.75 -18.70 -16.04
CA ALA A 106 13.45 -18.56 -17.31
C ALA A 106 14.98 -18.70 -17.14
N ILE A 107 15.54 -17.99 -16.17
CA ILE A 107 16.98 -18.05 -15.86
C ILE A 107 17.41 -19.48 -15.45
N ARG A 108 16.64 -20.15 -14.58
CA ARG A 108 16.94 -21.54 -14.19
C ARG A 108 16.91 -22.51 -15.34
N LEU A 109 16.11 -22.25 -16.36
CA LEU A 109 16.05 -23.03 -17.61
C LEU A 109 17.15 -22.66 -18.61
N GLY A 110 18.03 -21.69 -18.28
CA GLY A 110 19.10 -21.22 -19.18
C GLY A 110 18.62 -20.28 -20.28
N ILE A 111 17.39 -19.76 -20.20
CA ILE A 111 16.85 -18.74 -21.10
C ILE A 111 17.44 -17.37 -20.73
N GLU A 112 18.01 -16.66 -21.70
CA GLU A 112 18.49 -15.29 -21.48
C GLU A 112 17.31 -14.35 -21.17
N THR A 113 17.41 -13.53 -20.11
CA THR A 113 16.36 -12.59 -19.79
C THR A 113 16.86 -11.14 -19.87
N LYS A 114 15.97 -10.23 -20.32
CA LYS A 114 16.20 -8.80 -20.34
C LYS A 114 14.97 -8.07 -19.78
N VAL A 115 15.18 -6.98 -19.09
CA VAL A 115 14.11 -6.07 -18.67
C VAL A 115 14.34 -4.72 -19.31
N VAL A 116 13.30 -4.19 -19.94
CA VAL A 116 13.25 -2.82 -20.46
C VAL A 116 12.27 -2.05 -19.60
N HIS A 117 12.81 -1.23 -18.72
CA HIS A 117 12.03 -0.43 -17.77
C HIS A 117 11.26 0.69 -18.47
N ALA A 118 10.16 1.12 -17.85
CA ALA A 118 9.35 2.24 -18.32
C ALA A 118 8.76 3.05 -17.16
N ALA A 119 8.11 4.17 -17.48
CA ALA A 119 7.42 4.97 -16.48
C ALA A 119 6.30 4.15 -15.78
N THR A 120 6.21 4.27 -14.46
CA THR A 120 5.21 3.59 -13.64
C THR A 120 4.52 4.58 -12.70
N VAL A 121 3.31 4.26 -12.27
CA VAL A 121 2.56 5.07 -11.30
C VAL A 121 3.35 5.26 -10.00
N ALA A 122 4.18 4.29 -9.59
CA ALA A 122 4.98 4.39 -8.38
C ALA A 122 5.93 5.61 -8.37
N THR A 123 6.49 5.98 -9.52
CA THR A 123 7.34 7.17 -9.66
C THR A 123 6.57 8.40 -10.17
N ALA A 124 5.62 8.19 -11.06
CA ALA A 124 4.84 9.28 -11.65
C ALA A 124 3.93 9.95 -10.62
N ALA A 125 3.42 9.21 -9.63
CA ALA A 125 2.59 9.76 -8.57
C ALA A 125 3.32 10.85 -7.78
N ALA A 126 4.57 10.64 -7.42
CA ALA A 126 5.37 11.66 -6.73
C ALA A 126 5.53 12.93 -7.57
N GLY A 127 5.97 12.79 -8.84
CA GLY A 127 6.15 13.92 -9.74
C GLY A 127 4.86 14.68 -10.04
N SER A 128 3.75 13.94 -10.26
CA SER A 128 2.45 14.56 -10.59
C SER A 128 1.76 15.18 -9.37
N SER A 129 2.07 14.74 -8.17
CA SER A 129 1.51 15.29 -6.93
C SER A 129 2.28 16.47 -6.37
N GLY A 130 3.54 16.66 -6.76
CA GLY A 130 4.43 17.66 -6.17
C GLY A 130 5.02 17.25 -4.82
N LEU A 131 4.87 15.99 -4.44
CA LEU A 131 5.45 15.43 -3.23
C LEU A 131 6.84 14.85 -3.48
N HIS A 132 7.70 14.91 -2.47
CA HIS A 132 9.07 14.41 -2.59
C HIS A 132 9.09 12.88 -2.65
N TYR A 133 9.64 12.32 -3.73
CA TYR A 133 9.70 10.87 -3.96
C TYR A 133 10.30 10.08 -2.78
N TYR A 134 11.40 10.57 -2.21
CA TYR A 134 12.11 9.90 -1.10
C TYR A 134 11.34 9.87 0.22
N LYS A 135 10.19 10.56 0.32
CA LYS A 135 9.30 10.52 1.48
C LYS A 135 8.16 9.50 1.32
N PHE A 136 8.01 8.88 0.16
CA PHE A 136 7.10 7.76 0.00
C PHE A 136 7.65 6.52 0.72
N SER A 137 6.78 5.83 1.43
CA SER A 137 7.10 4.57 2.11
C SER A 137 6.39 3.41 1.41
N THR A 138 5.97 2.40 2.16
CA THR A 138 5.35 1.20 1.60
C THR A 138 4.09 1.54 0.80
N THR A 139 4.14 1.23 -0.50
CA THR A 139 2.97 1.24 -1.38
C THR A 139 2.12 0.01 -1.12
N ILE A 140 0.80 0.14 -1.17
CA ILE A 140 -0.10 -1.00 -0.96
C ILE A 140 -1.28 -0.93 -1.92
N THR A 141 -1.77 -2.10 -2.35
CA THR A 141 -2.95 -2.22 -3.19
C THR A 141 -4.20 -2.36 -2.34
N VAL A 142 -5.25 -1.63 -2.69
CA VAL A 142 -6.61 -1.81 -2.18
C VAL A 142 -7.31 -2.75 -3.14
N THR A 143 -7.59 -3.96 -2.69
CA THR A 143 -8.25 -5.00 -3.49
C THR A 143 -9.76 -4.94 -3.35
N ARG A 144 -10.48 -5.42 -4.37
CA ARG A 144 -11.93 -5.49 -4.37
C ARG A 144 -12.48 -6.37 -3.24
N GLU A 145 -11.81 -7.49 -2.98
CA GLU A 145 -12.20 -8.43 -1.92
C GLU A 145 -12.07 -7.82 -0.52
N GLU A 146 -11.08 -6.95 -0.32
CA GLU A 146 -10.77 -6.37 0.99
C GLU A 146 -11.41 -5.01 1.23
N VAL A 147 -12.06 -4.37 0.20
CA VAL A 147 -12.54 -2.99 0.29
C VAL A 147 -13.50 -2.73 1.45
N GLU A 148 -14.20 -3.74 1.92
CA GLU A 148 -15.07 -3.66 3.09
C GLU A 148 -14.33 -3.69 4.43
N ARG A 149 -13.11 -4.27 4.47
CA ARG A 149 -12.28 -4.43 5.66
C ARG A 149 -10.81 -4.26 5.34
N LEU A 150 -10.37 -3.04 5.15
CA LEU A 150 -9.02 -2.66 4.76
C LEU A 150 -7.99 -2.78 5.91
N GLY A 151 -8.02 -3.86 6.70
CA GLY A 151 -7.17 -3.99 7.88
C GLY A 151 -5.68 -3.89 7.58
N GLN A 152 -5.18 -4.58 6.56
CA GLN A 152 -3.77 -4.52 6.17
C GLN A 152 -3.40 -3.15 5.58
N VAL A 153 -4.25 -2.58 4.72
CA VAL A 153 -4.07 -1.24 4.15
C VAL A 153 -4.00 -0.20 5.27
N TYR A 154 -4.93 -0.27 6.21
CA TYR A 154 -5.01 0.61 7.37
C TYR A 154 -3.75 0.52 8.25
N HIS A 155 -3.27 -0.70 8.55
CA HIS A 155 -2.05 -0.88 9.33
C HIS A 155 -0.81 -0.36 8.61
N THR A 156 -0.71 -0.57 7.30
CA THR A 156 0.40 -0.04 6.51
C THR A 156 0.36 1.49 6.48
N LEU A 157 -0.81 2.08 6.26
CA LEU A 157 -1.00 3.53 6.31
C LEU A 157 -0.61 4.09 7.68
N HIS A 158 -1.08 3.46 8.77
CA HIS A 158 -0.71 3.85 10.14
C HIS A 158 0.82 3.86 10.34
N GLN A 159 1.52 2.79 9.93
CA GLN A 159 2.98 2.70 10.06
C GLN A 159 3.71 3.77 9.22
N ASN A 160 3.21 4.07 8.02
CA ASN A 160 3.80 5.11 7.18
C ASN A 160 3.59 6.50 7.80
N LEU A 161 2.38 6.81 8.26
CA LEU A 161 2.05 8.10 8.89
C LEU A 161 2.84 8.31 10.19
N LEU A 162 3.04 7.29 11.01
CA LEU A 162 3.89 7.38 12.22
C LEU A 162 5.35 7.77 11.90
N LYS A 163 5.83 7.47 10.69
CA LYS A 163 7.16 7.87 10.18
C LYS A 163 7.13 9.24 9.49
N GLY A 164 5.97 9.88 9.39
CA GLY A 164 5.80 11.10 8.60
C GLY A 164 5.87 10.87 7.08
N ALA A 165 5.75 9.63 6.62
CA ALA A 165 5.92 9.26 5.22
C ALA A 165 4.60 9.28 4.45
N HIS A 166 4.69 9.58 3.13
CA HIS A 166 3.54 9.52 2.21
C HIS A 166 3.22 8.07 1.85
N THR A 167 1.95 7.81 1.65
CA THR A 167 1.45 6.48 1.25
C THR A 167 0.80 6.55 -0.12
N LEU A 168 1.26 5.70 -1.05
CA LEU A 168 0.59 5.47 -2.33
C LEU A 168 -0.31 4.23 -2.19
N LEU A 169 -1.59 4.43 -2.42
CA LEU A 169 -2.59 3.37 -2.54
C LEU A 169 -2.86 3.13 -4.02
N LEU A 170 -2.63 1.92 -4.49
CA LEU A 170 -3.03 1.45 -5.81
C LEU A 170 -4.43 0.86 -5.71
N LEU A 171 -5.36 1.31 -6.54
CA LEU A 171 -6.72 0.79 -6.55
C LEU A 171 -6.81 -0.31 -7.60
N GLU A 172 -7.18 -1.52 -7.17
CA GLU A 172 -7.29 -2.69 -8.06
C GLU A 172 -8.34 -2.45 -9.14
N TYR A 173 -8.04 -2.96 -10.32
CA TYR A 173 -8.98 -3.07 -11.42
C TYR A 173 -8.83 -4.44 -12.09
N ASP A 174 -9.93 -5.16 -12.19
CA ASP A 174 -10.02 -6.42 -12.91
C ASP A 174 -10.59 -6.16 -14.29
N THR A 175 -9.77 -6.32 -15.31
CA THR A 175 -10.16 -6.07 -16.71
C THR A 175 -11.10 -7.15 -17.26
N GLU A 176 -11.09 -8.36 -16.69
CA GLU A 176 -11.96 -9.46 -17.12
C GLU A 176 -13.38 -9.27 -16.59
N ALA A 177 -13.49 -8.87 -15.31
CA ALA A 177 -14.77 -8.54 -14.70
C ALA A 177 -15.30 -7.16 -15.15
N GLY A 178 -14.40 -6.27 -15.62
CA GLY A 178 -14.73 -4.88 -15.92
C GLY A 178 -15.02 -4.05 -14.66
N GLU A 179 -14.52 -4.50 -13.51
CA GLU A 179 -14.80 -3.90 -12.21
C GLU A 179 -13.51 -3.52 -11.48
N GLY A 180 -13.58 -2.49 -10.66
CA GLY A 180 -12.44 -2.05 -9.86
C GLY A 180 -12.86 -1.29 -8.62
N VAL A 181 -11.89 -0.94 -7.80
CA VAL A 181 -12.09 -0.11 -6.62
C VAL A 181 -12.03 1.36 -7.05
N SER A 182 -13.11 2.08 -6.83
CA SER A 182 -13.14 3.53 -7.03
C SER A 182 -12.52 4.28 -5.84
N PRO A 183 -12.04 5.52 -6.03
CA PRO A 183 -11.54 6.33 -4.93
C PRO A 183 -12.56 6.53 -3.79
N PRO A 184 -13.85 6.81 -4.04
CA PRO A 184 -14.85 6.87 -2.97
C PRO A 184 -15.01 5.57 -2.18
N GLU A 185 -15.03 4.41 -2.84
CA GLU A 185 -15.13 3.11 -2.17
C GLU A 185 -13.92 2.84 -1.26
N ALA A 186 -12.71 3.15 -1.74
CA ALA A 186 -11.49 3.01 -0.94
C ALA A 186 -11.50 3.93 0.29
N ILE A 187 -11.93 5.18 0.14
CA ILE A 187 -12.07 6.16 1.23
C ILE A 187 -13.09 5.65 2.25
N ALA A 188 -14.30 5.28 1.81
CA ALA A 188 -15.34 4.74 2.69
C ALA A 188 -14.87 3.48 3.42
N GLY A 189 -14.12 2.59 2.76
CA GLY A 189 -13.52 1.41 3.36
C GLY A 189 -12.52 1.74 4.47
N LEU A 190 -11.68 2.76 4.27
CA LEU A 190 -10.73 3.24 5.29
C LEU A 190 -11.47 3.85 6.50
N LEU A 191 -12.48 4.68 6.27
CA LEU A 191 -13.28 5.28 7.35
C LEU A 191 -14.00 4.21 8.18
N ARG A 192 -14.64 3.22 7.54
CA ARG A 192 -15.24 2.07 8.25
C ARG A 192 -14.21 1.29 9.06
N THR A 193 -13.00 1.15 8.54
CA THR A 193 -11.92 0.45 9.23
C THR A 193 -11.45 1.23 10.45
N GLU A 194 -11.38 2.56 10.38
CA GLU A 194 -11.08 3.45 11.52
C GLU A 194 -12.11 3.28 12.66
N GLU A 195 -13.40 3.15 12.34
CA GLU A 195 -14.45 2.93 13.34
C GLU A 195 -14.19 1.67 14.21
N ASN A 196 -13.55 0.66 13.62
CA ASN A 196 -13.20 -0.57 14.33
C ASN A 196 -11.90 -0.43 15.15
N PHE A 197 -10.85 0.16 14.58
CA PHE A 197 -9.53 0.24 15.22
C PHE A 197 -9.36 1.47 16.12
N LYS A 198 -10.00 2.60 15.80
CA LYS A 198 -10.00 3.86 16.57
C LYS A 198 -8.61 4.37 16.94
N ARG A 199 -7.70 4.42 15.97
CA ARG A 199 -6.32 4.88 16.16
C ARG A 199 -6.07 6.29 15.65
N GLY A 200 -7.09 6.95 15.11
CA GLY A 200 -6.97 8.29 14.53
C GLY A 200 -6.10 8.34 13.28
N VAL A 201 -6.08 7.24 12.50
CA VAL A 201 -5.28 7.16 11.27
C VAL A 201 -5.94 7.93 10.14
N VAL A 202 -7.26 7.85 10.04
CA VAL A 202 -8.06 8.57 9.05
C VAL A 202 -9.33 9.13 9.66
N THR A 203 -9.78 10.26 9.12
CA THR A 203 -11.04 10.92 9.47
C THR A 203 -11.61 11.56 8.21
N ASP A 204 -12.82 12.08 8.28
CA ASP A 204 -13.42 12.86 7.19
C ASP A 204 -12.55 14.05 6.75
N SER A 205 -11.74 14.60 7.68
CA SER A 205 -10.80 15.69 7.41
C SER A 205 -9.44 15.25 6.88
N THR A 206 -9.16 13.94 6.75
CA THR A 206 -7.92 13.42 6.17
C THR A 206 -7.72 13.95 4.77
N PHE A 207 -6.59 14.65 4.54
CA PHE A 207 -6.25 15.22 3.25
C PHE A 207 -5.64 14.16 2.34
N ALA A 208 -6.10 14.09 1.11
CA ALA A 208 -5.60 13.13 0.12
C ALA A 208 -5.56 13.72 -1.30
N LEU A 209 -4.81 13.06 -2.16
CA LEU A 209 -4.67 13.34 -3.57
C LEU A 209 -5.16 12.14 -4.35
N VAL A 210 -6.07 12.33 -5.30
CA VAL A 210 -6.53 11.29 -6.22
C VAL A 210 -5.91 11.54 -7.58
N LEU A 211 -5.28 10.52 -8.12
CA LEU A 211 -4.58 10.53 -9.39
C LEU A 211 -5.24 9.49 -10.30
N SER A 212 -5.92 9.95 -11.33
CA SER A 212 -6.63 9.08 -12.26
C SER A 212 -5.98 9.13 -13.63
N ARG A 213 -5.74 7.99 -14.24
CA ARG A 213 -5.22 7.82 -15.61
C ARG A 213 -3.93 8.61 -15.88
N LEU A 214 -2.99 8.60 -14.92
CA LEU A 214 -1.70 9.28 -15.11
C LEU A 214 -1.01 8.86 -16.41
N GLY A 215 -0.45 9.84 -17.12
CA GLY A 215 0.23 9.64 -18.38
C GLY A 215 -0.69 9.56 -19.62
N ARG A 216 -2.00 9.67 -19.44
CA ARG A 216 -3.00 9.74 -20.51
C ARG A 216 -3.43 11.18 -20.75
N GLU A 217 -4.00 11.45 -21.94
CA GLU A 217 -4.47 12.80 -22.30
C GLU A 217 -5.66 13.24 -21.44
N ASP A 218 -6.43 12.29 -20.92
CA ASP A 218 -7.59 12.50 -20.05
C ASP A 218 -7.27 12.31 -18.55
N ALA A 219 -5.99 12.41 -18.18
CA ALA A 219 -5.56 12.31 -16.79
C ALA A 219 -6.26 13.36 -15.92
N GLN A 220 -6.71 12.94 -14.73
CA GLN A 220 -7.37 13.83 -13.77
C GLN A 220 -6.62 13.79 -12.43
N LEU A 221 -6.43 14.97 -11.86
CA LEU A 221 -5.84 15.18 -10.55
C LEU A 221 -6.85 15.88 -9.66
N ALA A 222 -7.08 15.37 -8.46
CA ALA A 222 -7.94 16.01 -7.47
C ALA A 222 -7.29 15.96 -6.09
N ALA A 223 -7.47 17.04 -5.33
CA ALA A 223 -7.02 17.13 -3.94
C ALA A 223 -8.17 17.61 -3.06
N GLY A 224 -8.19 17.15 -1.82
CA GLY A 224 -9.19 17.56 -0.84
C GLY A 224 -9.22 16.65 0.37
N THR A 225 -10.17 16.89 1.25
CA THR A 225 -10.44 16.01 2.37
C THR A 225 -11.18 14.75 1.91
N PHE A 226 -11.17 13.70 2.72
CA PHE A 226 -11.93 12.49 2.43
C PHE A 226 -13.41 12.80 2.20
N GLU A 227 -14.02 13.65 3.04
CA GLU A 227 -15.41 14.10 2.87
C GLU A 227 -15.67 14.74 1.50
N GLU A 228 -14.70 15.52 0.99
CA GLU A 228 -14.85 16.17 -0.32
C GLU A 228 -14.61 15.20 -1.47
N LEU A 229 -13.62 14.30 -1.32
CA LEU A 229 -13.25 13.35 -2.38
C LEU A 229 -14.28 12.22 -2.53
N GLU A 230 -14.91 11.78 -1.45
CA GLU A 230 -15.97 10.77 -1.49
C GLU A 230 -17.17 11.18 -2.34
N LYS A 231 -17.43 12.49 -2.43
CA LYS A 231 -18.55 13.06 -3.20
C LYS A 231 -18.20 13.31 -4.67
N LYS A 232 -16.96 13.04 -5.10
CA LYS A 232 -16.50 13.31 -6.48
C LYS A 232 -16.57 12.08 -7.36
N ALA A 233 -16.87 12.30 -8.65
CA ALA A 233 -16.70 11.31 -9.69
C ALA A 233 -15.29 11.43 -10.31
N PHE A 234 -14.62 10.31 -10.53
CA PHE A 234 -13.25 10.26 -11.05
C PHE A 234 -13.16 9.63 -12.44
N GLY A 235 -14.29 9.32 -13.05
CA GLY A 235 -14.34 8.71 -14.39
C GLY A 235 -13.79 7.28 -14.40
N GLU A 236 -13.24 6.90 -15.55
CA GLU A 236 -12.73 5.55 -15.77
C GLU A 236 -11.39 5.29 -15.07
N PRO A 237 -11.08 4.05 -14.67
CA PRO A 237 -9.80 3.66 -14.10
C PRO A 237 -8.64 3.76 -15.12
N PRO A 238 -7.38 3.64 -14.69
CA PRO A 238 -6.93 3.29 -13.33
C PRO A 238 -6.87 4.50 -12.39
N HIS A 239 -7.02 4.23 -11.11
CA HIS A 239 -6.95 5.24 -10.05
C HIS A 239 -5.88 4.91 -9.01
N SER A 240 -5.34 5.95 -8.38
CA SER A 240 -4.48 5.84 -7.21
C SER A 240 -4.79 6.95 -6.23
N ILE A 241 -4.59 6.70 -4.94
CA ILE A 241 -4.72 7.71 -3.89
C ILE A 241 -3.36 7.91 -3.25
N VAL A 242 -2.96 9.16 -3.04
CA VAL A 242 -1.80 9.48 -2.19
C VAL A 242 -2.31 10.13 -0.92
N ILE A 243 -1.94 9.55 0.23
CA ILE A 243 -2.19 10.12 1.54
C ILE A 243 -0.86 10.71 2.04
N PRO A 244 -0.73 12.05 2.08
CA PRO A 244 0.48 12.69 2.55
C PRO A 244 0.72 12.47 4.05
N GLY A 245 1.96 12.15 4.41
CA GLY A 245 2.45 12.23 5.79
C GLY A 245 2.79 13.67 6.17
N ASN A 246 3.92 13.89 6.83
CA ASN A 246 4.41 15.25 7.12
C ASN A 246 4.80 15.95 5.83
N LEU A 247 4.37 17.20 5.67
CA LEU A 247 4.69 17.99 4.49
C LEU A 247 5.84 18.96 4.76
N HIS A 248 6.79 19.02 3.85
CA HIS A 248 7.73 20.14 3.77
C HIS A 248 7.01 21.34 3.15
N PHE A 249 7.42 22.58 3.46
CA PHE A 249 6.76 23.76 2.92
C PHE A 249 6.76 23.80 1.38
N THR A 250 7.83 23.32 0.72
CA THR A 250 7.90 23.23 -0.74
C THR A 250 6.92 22.21 -1.33
N GLU A 251 6.60 21.14 -0.60
CA GLU A 251 5.57 20.18 -1.01
C GLU A 251 4.19 20.82 -0.92
N SER A 252 3.90 21.55 0.18
CA SER A 252 2.64 22.25 0.33
C SER A 252 2.43 23.28 -0.78
N ASP A 253 3.46 24.04 -1.13
CA ASP A 253 3.42 25.02 -2.23
C ASP A 253 3.21 24.33 -3.59
N SER A 254 3.90 23.21 -3.83
CA SER A 254 3.78 22.45 -5.07
C SER A 254 2.39 21.83 -5.23
N VAL A 255 1.86 21.19 -4.18
CA VAL A 255 0.49 20.64 -4.18
C VAL A 255 -0.52 21.75 -4.41
N SER A 256 -0.39 22.87 -3.71
CA SER A 256 -1.26 24.04 -3.87
C SER A 256 -1.31 24.50 -5.33
N ALA A 257 -0.14 24.67 -5.96
CA ALA A 257 -0.02 25.12 -7.34
C ALA A 257 -0.56 24.10 -8.36
N ILE A 258 -0.19 22.82 -8.22
CA ILE A 258 -0.56 21.76 -9.16
C ILE A 258 -2.08 21.51 -9.14
N PHE A 259 -2.67 21.48 -7.94
CA PHE A 259 -4.09 21.17 -7.78
C PHE A 259 -5.00 22.41 -7.76
N GLY A 260 -4.43 23.61 -7.83
CA GLY A 260 -5.18 24.87 -7.84
C GLY A 260 -5.99 25.12 -6.56
N ILE A 261 -5.46 24.67 -5.41
CA ILE A 261 -6.09 24.83 -4.10
C ILE A 261 -5.30 25.77 -3.19
N ASN A 262 -5.99 26.38 -2.21
CA ASN A 262 -5.29 27.25 -1.27
C ASN A 262 -4.27 26.46 -0.43
N ALA A 263 -3.05 26.97 -0.29
CA ALA A 263 -1.98 26.34 0.48
C ALA A 263 -2.37 26.05 1.94
N THR A 264 -3.23 26.85 2.55
CA THR A 264 -3.74 26.61 3.92
C THR A 264 -4.60 25.35 4.05
N ARG A 265 -5.09 24.81 2.94
CA ARG A 265 -5.86 23.57 2.89
C ARG A 265 -5.00 22.34 2.71
N VAL A 266 -3.74 22.52 2.28
CA VAL A 266 -2.79 21.44 2.08
C VAL A 266 -2.20 21.06 3.44
N LYS A 267 -2.56 19.88 3.92
CA LYS A 267 -2.15 19.39 5.25
C LYS A 267 -1.52 18.01 5.17
N GLY A 268 -0.52 17.78 6.03
CA GLY A 268 -0.07 16.43 6.34
C GLY A 268 -1.02 15.75 7.32
N ASN A 269 -0.97 14.44 7.36
CA ASN A 269 -1.88 13.64 8.21
C ASN A 269 -1.17 12.93 9.37
N SER A 270 0.12 13.20 9.60
CA SER A 270 0.91 12.47 10.60
C SER A 270 0.76 13.00 12.03
N ASP A 271 0.42 14.28 12.19
CA ASP A 271 0.47 14.94 13.50
C ASP A 271 -0.57 14.42 14.50
N GLU A 272 -1.71 13.94 14.02
CA GLU A 272 -2.82 13.44 14.84
C GLU A 272 -2.80 11.92 15.04
N VAL A 273 -1.89 11.22 14.37
CA VAL A 273 -1.85 9.76 14.41
C VAL A 273 -1.24 9.25 15.71
N LEU A 274 -2.01 8.50 16.46
CA LEU A 274 -1.59 7.93 17.74
C LEU A 274 -0.76 6.66 17.55
N ARG A 275 0.37 6.58 18.28
CA ARG A 275 1.10 5.32 18.45
C ARG A 275 0.24 4.32 19.21
N THR A 276 0.44 3.04 18.96
CA THR A 276 -0.33 1.96 19.60
C THR A 276 -0.33 2.09 21.14
N ALA A 277 0.83 2.42 21.72
CA ALA A 277 0.94 2.60 23.16
C ALA A 277 0.12 3.79 23.66
N GLN A 278 0.05 4.89 22.92
CA GLN A 278 -0.77 6.07 23.29
C GLN A 278 -2.27 5.75 23.35
N THR A 279 -2.72 4.75 22.60
CA THR A 279 -4.12 4.28 22.66
C THR A 279 -4.34 3.23 23.75
N LEU A 280 -3.42 2.25 23.86
CA LEU A 280 -3.62 1.11 24.73
C LEU A 280 -3.26 1.41 26.19
N VAL A 281 -2.12 2.05 26.46
CA VAL A 281 -1.63 2.27 27.83
C VAL A 281 -2.63 3.02 28.71
N PRO A 282 -3.21 4.17 28.29
CA PRO A 282 -4.20 4.87 29.11
C PRO A 282 -5.45 4.02 29.38
N LYS A 283 -5.90 3.27 28.37
CA LYS A 283 -7.07 2.38 28.49
C LYS A 283 -6.84 1.29 29.54
N TYR A 284 -5.68 0.61 29.45
CA TYR A 284 -5.35 -0.49 30.37
C TYR A 284 -4.99 0.03 31.78
N VAL A 285 -4.27 1.16 31.90
CA VAL A 285 -4.01 1.81 33.19
C VAL A 285 -5.33 2.13 33.92
N ALA A 286 -6.29 2.74 33.21
CA ALA A 286 -7.60 3.05 33.80
C ALA A 286 -8.38 1.80 34.20
N LYS A 287 -8.36 0.76 33.36
CA LYS A 287 -8.96 -0.55 33.65
C LYS A 287 -8.35 -1.17 34.91
N THR A 288 -7.03 -1.26 34.96
CA THR A 288 -6.27 -1.90 36.04
C THR A 288 -6.45 -1.15 37.36
N ARG A 289 -6.45 0.19 37.37
CA ARG A 289 -6.76 0.99 38.55
C ARG A 289 -8.18 0.76 39.06
N ARG A 290 -9.17 0.61 38.17
CA ARG A 290 -10.56 0.31 38.56
C ARG A 290 -10.64 -1.05 39.23
N VAL A 291 -9.99 -2.07 38.65
CA VAL A 291 -9.95 -3.40 39.23
C VAL A 291 -9.25 -3.39 40.58
N LEU A 292 -8.07 -2.75 40.68
CA LEU A 292 -7.33 -2.61 41.93
C LEU A 292 -8.19 -1.96 43.03
N ALA A 293 -8.90 -0.89 42.73
CA ALA A 293 -9.80 -0.21 43.68
C ALA A 293 -10.94 -1.14 44.18
N SER A 294 -11.42 -2.04 43.33
CA SER A 294 -12.49 -2.98 43.69
C SER A 294 -12.02 -4.13 44.57
N VAL A 295 -10.75 -4.53 44.46
CA VAL A 295 -10.19 -5.67 45.21
C VAL A 295 -9.46 -5.24 46.49
N ARG A 296 -8.85 -4.06 46.52
CA ARG A 296 -8.06 -3.56 47.63
C ARG A 296 -8.77 -3.65 49.00
N PRO A 297 -10.08 -3.33 49.16
CA PRO A 297 -10.77 -3.45 50.45
C PRO A 297 -10.94 -4.89 50.92
N LYS A 298 -10.77 -5.89 50.04
CA LYS A 298 -10.94 -7.32 50.34
C LYS A 298 -9.59 -7.98 50.65
N LEU A 299 -8.47 -7.29 50.46
CA LEU A 299 -7.11 -7.81 50.64
C LEU A 299 -6.68 -7.65 52.10
N ARG A 300 -5.93 -8.64 52.61
CA ARG A 300 -5.25 -8.58 53.91
C ARG A 300 -3.96 -7.75 53.79
N LYS A 301 -3.49 -7.20 54.91
CA LYS A 301 -2.27 -6.37 54.99
C LYS A 301 -1.02 -7.08 54.40
N GLU A 302 -0.96 -8.39 54.44
CA GLU A 302 0.16 -9.19 53.85
C GLU A 302 0.32 -8.96 52.33
N TYR A 303 -0.74 -8.45 51.63
CA TYR A 303 -0.72 -8.13 50.21
C TYR A 303 -0.49 -6.64 49.90
N ASP A 304 -0.26 -5.79 50.91
CA ASP A 304 -0.04 -4.35 50.70
C ASP A 304 1.14 -4.11 49.75
N THR A 305 2.22 -4.88 49.85
CA THR A 305 3.37 -4.79 48.94
C THR A 305 2.98 -5.08 47.48
N VAL A 306 2.06 -6.00 47.23
CA VAL A 306 1.57 -6.29 45.89
C VAL A 306 0.82 -5.10 45.35
N VAL A 307 -0.09 -4.51 46.14
CA VAL A 307 -0.86 -3.32 45.80
C VAL A 307 0.07 -2.13 45.48
N GLU A 308 1.08 -1.90 46.31
CA GLU A 308 2.07 -0.83 46.13
C GLU A 308 2.84 -1.02 44.81
N ASN A 309 3.28 -2.24 44.49
CA ASN A 309 3.98 -2.53 43.26
C ASN A 309 3.06 -2.35 42.03
N VAL A 310 1.79 -2.74 42.08
CA VAL A 310 0.84 -2.47 41.00
C VAL A 310 0.75 -0.96 40.72
N GLU A 311 0.61 -0.13 41.77
CA GLU A 311 0.56 1.34 41.62
C GLU A 311 1.88 1.92 41.09
N LEU A 312 3.03 1.34 41.47
CA LEU A 312 4.32 1.75 40.94
C LEU A 312 4.41 1.46 39.44
N TYR A 313 4.11 0.23 39.01
CA TYR A 313 4.14 -0.12 37.59
C TYR A 313 3.16 0.68 36.74
N LEU A 314 1.97 1.02 37.27
CA LEU A 314 1.04 1.90 36.54
C LEU A 314 1.58 3.34 36.40
N ARG A 315 2.28 3.88 37.40
CA ARG A 315 2.98 5.18 37.30
C ARG A 315 4.15 5.11 36.33
N ASP A 316 4.91 4.03 36.36
CA ASP A 316 6.02 3.82 35.44
C ASP A 316 5.51 3.73 33.99
N ALA A 317 4.38 3.07 33.77
CA ALA A 317 3.75 3.00 32.44
C ALA A 317 3.39 4.39 31.90
N GLU A 318 2.81 5.27 32.75
CA GLU A 318 2.47 6.64 32.36
C GLU A 318 3.73 7.48 32.10
N ASN A 319 4.76 7.33 32.91
CA ASN A 319 6.04 8.02 32.74
C ASN A 319 6.77 7.55 31.47
N PHE A 320 6.86 6.26 31.23
CA PHE A 320 7.47 5.72 30.01
C PHE A 320 6.73 6.18 28.75
N LEU A 321 5.40 6.17 28.79
CA LEU A 321 4.58 6.67 27.68
C LEU A 321 4.85 8.16 27.39
N ALA A 322 4.90 8.98 28.42
CA ALA A 322 5.18 10.40 28.29
C ALA A 322 6.57 10.69 27.72
N ASN A 323 7.54 9.80 27.95
CA ASN A 323 8.90 9.87 27.43
C ASN A 323 9.08 9.15 26.08
N GLY A 324 8.01 8.64 25.45
CA GLY A 324 8.08 7.95 24.17
C GLY A 324 8.68 6.53 24.23
N GLN A 325 8.77 5.94 25.41
CA GLN A 325 9.30 4.59 25.67
C GLN A 325 8.13 3.58 25.65
N ASP A 326 7.53 3.41 24.48
CA ASP A 326 6.26 2.69 24.27
C ASP A 326 6.30 1.24 24.75
N GLU A 327 7.38 0.52 24.44
CA GLU A 327 7.56 -0.88 24.82
C GLU A 327 7.63 -1.05 26.35
N LEU A 328 8.33 -0.14 27.04
CA LEU A 328 8.43 -0.15 28.49
C LEU A 328 7.09 0.21 29.12
N ALA A 329 6.36 1.17 28.55
CA ALA A 329 5.03 1.53 29.01
C ALA A 329 4.06 0.35 28.94
N MET A 330 4.03 -0.36 27.81
CA MET A 330 3.17 -1.54 27.64
C MET A 330 3.59 -2.70 28.55
N LEU A 331 4.89 -2.93 28.71
CA LEU A 331 5.41 -3.96 29.60
C LEU A 331 5.02 -3.69 31.06
N SER A 332 5.13 -2.44 31.52
CA SER A 332 4.78 -2.06 32.89
C SER A 332 3.30 -2.29 33.18
N VAL A 333 2.41 -1.99 32.24
CA VAL A 333 0.98 -2.32 32.38
C VAL A 333 0.76 -3.81 32.50
N GLY A 334 1.43 -4.62 31.65
CA GLY A 334 1.34 -6.08 31.68
C GLY A 334 1.81 -6.65 33.03
N TYR A 335 2.90 -6.11 33.61
CA TYR A 335 3.34 -6.49 34.96
C TYR A 335 2.32 -6.13 36.03
N ALA A 336 1.71 -4.93 35.96
CA ALA A 336 0.67 -4.51 36.90
C ALA A 336 -0.57 -5.44 36.86
N GLU A 337 -1.05 -5.79 35.67
CA GLU A 337 -2.17 -6.75 35.50
C GLU A 337 -1.77 -8.15 35.99
N GLY A 338 -0.59 -8.64 35.66
CA GLY A 338 -0.08 -9.94 36.09
C GLY A 338 0.03 -10.07 37.62
N LEU A 339 0.41 -8.99 38.34
CA LEU A 339 0.41 -8.99 39.81
C LEU A 339 -1.01 -9.10 40.38
N ILE A 340 -1.98 -8.45 39.77
CA ILE A 340 -3.40 -8.56 40.18
C ILE A 340 -3.93 -9.97 39.87
N ASP A 341 -3.64 -10.52 38.70
CA ASP A 341 -4.03 -11.87 38.31
C ASP A 341 -3.45 -12.94 39.24
N SER A 342 -2.22 -12.75 39.74
CA SER A 342 -1.57 -13.66 40.68
C SER A 342 -2.38 -13.83 41.97
N LEU A 343 -3.07 -12.78 42.44
CA LEU A 343 -3.96 -12.85 43.61
C LEU A 343 -5.18 -13.75 43.35
N THR A 344 -5.68 -13.76 42.11
CA THR A 344 -6.75 -14.66 41.71
C THR A 344 -6.28 -16.10 41.62
N PHE A 345 -5.12 -16.34 41.01
CA PHE A 345 -4.54 -17.68 40.92
C PHE A 345 -4.17 -18.27 42.28
N ALA A 346 -3.77 -17.44 43.23
CA ALA A 346 -3.51 -17.83 44.60
C ALA A 346 -4.81 -18.04 45.44
N GLY A 347 -6.01 -17.83 44.86
CA GLY A 347 -7.27 -17.96 45.57
C GLY A 347 -7.55 -16.89 46.61
N VAL A 348 -6.83 -15.75 46.56
CA VAL A 348 -6.93 -14.65 47.55
C VAL A 348 -8.18 -13.81 47.30
N VAL A 349 -8.47 -13.51 46.03
CA VAL A 349 -9.61 -12.71 45.63
C VAL A 349 -10.11 -13.15 44.26
N LYS A 350 -11.41 -13.01 44.01
CA LYS A 350 -11.99 -13.20 42.68
C LYS A 350 -12.06 -11.82 41.98
N ILE A 351 -11.51 -11.78 40.80
CA ILE A 351 -11.44 -10.58 39.96
C ILE A 351 -12.33 -10.76 38.75
N ASP A 352 -13.03 -9.70 38.38
CA ASP A 352 -13.80 -9.57 37.14
C ASP A 352 -13.18 -8.40 36.36
N TRP A 353 -12.55 -8.68 35.19
CA TRP A 353 -11.77 -7.72 34.39
C TRP A 353 -12.64 -6.82 33.51
#